data_65a328f1c283b150c024aa8136d3b7fc
#
_entry.id   65a328f1c283b150c024aa8136d3b7fc
#
_cell.length_a   1.000
_cell.length_b   1.000
_cell.length_c   1.000
_cell.angle_alpha   90.00
_cell.angle_beta   90.00
_cell.angle_gamma   90.00
#
_symmetry.space_group_name_H-M   'P 1'
#
loop_
_entity.id
_entity.type
_entity.pdbx_description
1 polymer ?
#
loop_
_entity_poly.entity_id
_entity_poly.type
_entity_poly.pdbx_seq_one_letter_code
_entity_poly.pdbx_strand_id
1 'polypeptide(L)'
;MTQEQIYQNIARRTGGDIYLGVVGPVRSGKSTFIKRFSELLLLPHIQNEAQRARANDELPQSAAGRTIMTTEPKFIPEKAVNIELSGGGSFRARLIDCVGYMVEGALGHEENDAPRLVKSPWFDHEVPFDLAAETGTRRVIREHATVGVVVTTDGSVADLPRENYCDAEHRIIQELDAIGKPYIILLNCAEPESDTAQQLAAQMAELYHHAVFPINCVTMTAETVDRLLQTLLYEFPVQEIAVYMPSWVTMLESGHWLQNAVYTAMLEYAGTIRKMADVAGKRPQLDCEYIVSTSLTGMDLATGTVRITANIAQDIFYKILGEQTGLDIVDEASLLPCVVSLARAKRAYDKIKSALDQVEATGYGIVMPGIEELTLEEPEIVRQGGQYGVRLSASAPSLHIMRANIHTELSPTVGSEQQGEELIKSLLADFETDPGKLWSTNIFGKSLNELVSEGVQAKLLHMPQEARNRLQLTLERIINEGCDGLICILL
;
A
#
# COMPACT_ATOMS: atom_id res chain seq x y z
N MET A 1 5.20 -22.58 15.00
CA MET A 1 5.73 -23.04 13.69
C MET A 1 6.42 -24.37 13.86
N THR A 2 6.39 -25.24 12.84
CA THR A 2 7.21 -26.46 12.84
C THR A 2 8.67 -26.09 12.56
N GLN A 3 9.61 -26.96 12.97
CA GLN A 3 11.06 -26.79 12.69
C GLN A 3 11.31 -26.54 11.19
N GLU A 4 10.67 -27.31 10.34
CA GLU A 4 10.81 -27.16 8.89
C GLU A 4 10.33 -25.79 8.38
N GLN A 5 9.20 -25.28 8.90
CA GLN A 5 8.72 -23.93 8.58
C GLN A 5 9.70 -22.84 9.02
N ILE A 6 10.32 -22.99 10.19
CA ILE A 6 11.34 -22.07 10.69
C ILE A 6 12.52 -22.03 9.71
N TYR A 7 13.02 -23.18 9.32
CA TYR A 7 14.18 -23.29 8.43
C TYR A 7 13.88 -22.78 7.01
N GLN A 8 12.69 -23.09 6.46
CA GLN A 8 12.25 -22.54 5.17
C GLN A 8 12.14 -21.01 5.19
N ASN A 9 11.58 -20.45 6.26
CA ASN A 9 11.48 -19.01 6.43
C ASN A 9 12.87 -18.36 6.51
N ILE A 10 13.79 -18.96 7.27
CA ILE A 10 15.17 -18.48 7.36
C ILE A 10 15.85 -18.55 6.00
N ALA A 11 15.77 -19.68 5.31
CA ALA A 11 16.37 -19.86 3.99
C ALA A 11 15.91 -18.77 3.00
N ARG A 12 14.61 -18.50 2.93
CA ARG A 12 14.06 -17.46 2.05
C ARG A 12 14.45 -16.07 2.51
N ARG A 13 14.40 -15.82 3.82
CA ARG A 13 14.68 -14.51 4.41
C ARG A 13 16.11 -14.06 4.23
N THR A 14 17.04 -15.01 4.27
CA THR A 14 18.49 -14.75 4.18
C THR A 14 19.08 -15.00 2.81
N GLY A 15 18.26 -15.33 1.81
CA GLY A 15 18.75 -15.67 0.48
C GLY A 15 19.54 -16.97 0.41
N GLY A 16 19.33 -17.89 1.36
CA GLY A 16 19.98 -19.18 1.43
C GLY A 16 21.26 -19.21 2.28
N ASP A 17 21.68 -18.09 2.87
CA ASP A 17 22.89 -18.02 3.70
C ASP A 17 22.59 -17.39 5.06
N ILE A 18 22.70 -18.15 6.13
CA ILE A 18 22.62 -17.63 7.50
C ILE A 18 23.99 -17.69 8.18
N TYR A 19 24.59 -16.54 8.40
CA TYR A 19 25.85 -16.38 9.11
C TYR A 19 25.60 -15.63 10.40
N LEU A 20 25.70 -16.37 11.53
CA LEU A 20 25.43 -15.83 12.86
C LEU A 20 26.71 -15.22 13.44
N GLY A 21 26.75 -13.90 13.54
CA GLY A 21 27.83 -13.20 14.24
C GLY A 21 27.59 -13.22 15.75
N VAL A 22 28.36 -14.01 16.48
CA VAL A 22 28.23 -14.14 17.93
C VAL A 22 29.11 -13.10 18.61
N VAL A 23 28.47 -12.12 19.25
CA VAL A 23 29.11 -11.00 19.93
C VAL A 23 28.74 -10.97 21.41
N GLY A 24 29.42 -10.22 22.19
CA GLY A 24 29.09 -10.07 23.61
C GLY A 24 30.33 -9.73 24.45
N PRO A 25 30.13 -9.40 25.72
CA PRO A 25 31.21 -9.19 26.66
C PRO A 25 32.12 -10.44 26.80
N VAL A 26 33.38 -10.26 27.15
CA VAL A 26 34.24 -11.39 27.46
C VAL A 26 33.63 -12.20 28.60
N ARG A 27 33.78 -13.56 28.55
CA ARG A 27 33.29 -14.51 29.57
C ARG A 27 31.76 -14.61 29.70
N SER A 28 30.98 -14.03 28.81
CA SER A 28 29.52 -14.19 28.81
C SER A 28 29.02 -15.55 28.37
N GLY A 29 29.91 -16.45 27.89
CA GLY A 29 29.53 -17.78 27.41
C GLY A 29 29.46 -17.93 25.89
N LYS A 30 29.96 -16.97 25.10
CA LYS A 30 29.96 -17.02 23.61
C LYS A 30 30.50 -18.35 23.06
N SER A 31 31.71 -18.74 23.49
CA SER A 31 32.34 -19.96 22.98
C SER A 31 31.55 -21.22 23.35
N THR A 32 30.92 -21.23 24.54
CA THR A 32 30.02 -22.32 24.96
C THR A 32 28.77 -22.38 24.07
N PHE A 33 28.17 -21.25 23.81
CA PHE A 33 27.04 -21.15 22.89
C PHE A 33 27.41 -21.64 21.49
N ILE A 34 28.52 -21.15 20.91
CA ILE A 34 29.00 -21.54 19.58
C ILE A 34 29.22 -23.07 19.50
N LYS A 35 29.91 -23.60 20.49
CA LYS A 35 30.17 -25.05 20.56
C LYS A 35 28.84 -25.81 20.56
N ARG A 36 27.95 -25.47 21.49
CA ARG A 36 26.70 -26.20 21.68
C ARG A 36 25.76 -26.08 20.51
N PHE A 37 25.62 -24.86 19.95
CA PHE A 37 24.84 -24.62 18.73
C PHE A 37 25.37 -25.44 17.55
N SER A 38 26.70 -25.49 17.38
CA SER A 38 27.32 -26.29 16.31
C SER A 38 27.07 -27.79 16.49
N GLU A 39 27.19 -28.30 17.72
CA GLU A 39 26.92 -29.71 18.05
C GLU A 39 25.46 -30.09 17.74
N LEU A 40 24.51 -29.21 18.02
CA LEU A 40 23.07 -29.45 17.85
C LEU A 40 22.57 -29.26 16.43
N LEU A 41 23.07 -28.23 15.72
CA LEU A 41 22.54 -27.86 14.41
C LEU A 41 23.52 -28.16 13.27
N LEU A 42 24.81 -27.82 13.39
CA LEU A 42 25.72 -27.89 12.25
C LEU A 42 26.33 -29.26 12.03
N LEU A 43 26.95 -29.85 13.06
CA LEU A 43 27.65 -31.13 12.95
C LEU A 43 26.76 -32.28 12.48
N PRO A 44 25.47 -32.41 12.90
CA PRO A 44 24.60 -33.47 12.41
C PRO A 44 24.35 -33.44 10.89
N HIS A 45 24.44 -32.26 10.27
CA HIS A 45 24.21 -32.08 8.84
C HIS A 45 25.45 -32.24 7.97
N ILE A 46 26.64 -32.47 8.57
CA ILE A 46 27.86 -32.79 7.85
C ILE A 46 27.91 -34.31 7.61
N GLN A 47 27.65 -34.71 6.36
CA GLN A 47 27.60 -36.13 5.98
C GLN A 47 28.98 -36.78 5.96
N ASN A 48 30.03 -36.04 5.57
CA ASN A 48 31.39 -36.55 5.47
C ASN A 48 32.07 -36.60 6.86
N GLU A 49 32.45 -37.80 7.32
CA GLU A 49 33.06 -38.01 8.65
C GLU A 49 34.36 -37.22 8.85
N ALA A 50 35.23 -37.17 7.86
CA ALA A 50 36.48 -36.40 7.94
C ALA A 50 36.23 -34.91 8.04
N GLN A 51 35.23 -34.39 7.31
CA GLN A 51 34.82 -32.97 7.42
C GLN A 51 34.16 -32.70 8.77
N ARG A 52 33.33 -33.61 9.28
CA ARG A 52 32.72 -33.50 10.61
C ARG A 52 33.76 -33.48 11.72
N ALA A 53 34.76 -34.36 11.67
CA ALA A 53 35.87 -34.40 12.62
C ALA A 53 36.64 -33.06 12.60
N ARG A 54 36.99 -32.58 11.39
CA ARG A 54 37.66 -31.30 11.23
C ARG A 54 36.82 -30.13 11.77
N ALA A 55 35.54 -30.06 11.45
CA ALA A 55 34.64 -29.02 11.95
C ALA A 55 34.51 -29.08 13.49
N ASN A 56 34.55 -30.29 14.09
CA ASN A 56 34.58 -30.48 15.53
C ASN A 56 35.89 -29.95 16.16
N ASP A 57 37.04 -30.15 15.50
CA ASP A 57 38.34 -29.64 15.97
C ASP A 57 38.44 -28.10 15.86
N GLU A 58 37.67 -27.48 14.97
CA GLU A 58 37.59 -26.03 14.80
C GLU A 58 36.75 -25.36 15.91
N LEU A 59 35.96 -26.12 16.69
CA LEU A 59 35.11 -25.56 17.75
C LEU A 59 35.97 -24.94 18.86
N PRO A 60 35.48 -23.80 19.42
CA PRO A 60 36.21 -23.15 20.49
C PRO A 60 36.29 -24.08 21.72
N GLN A 61 37.51 -24.20 22.26
CA GLN A 61 37.71 -24.90 23.51
C GLN A 61 37.34 -23.99 24.68
N SER A 62 36.43 -24.42 25.52
CA SER A 62 36.07 -23.70 26.76
C SER A 62 37.29 -23.74 27.71
N ALA A 63 38.09 -22.70 27.71
CA ALA A 63 39.19 -22.57 28.63
C ALA A 63 38.67 -22.13 30.00
N ALA A 64 38.94 -22.93 31.01
CA ALA A 64 38.70 -22.60 32.43
C ALA A 64 39.66 -21.50 32.98
N GLY A 65 40.37 -20.78 32.11
CA GLY A 65 41.34 -19.78 32.47
C GLY A 65 40.82 -18.34 32.45
N ARG A 66 41.47 -17.47 33.22
CA ARG A 66 41.10 -16.05 33.31
C ARG A 66 41.65 -15.18 32.16
N THR A 67 42.43 -15.75 31.23
CA THR A 67 43.11 -15.00 30.15
C THR A 67 42.33 -15.04 28.85
N ILE A 68 42.20 -13.92 28.17
CA ILE A 68 41.58 -13.81 26.83
C ILE A 68 42.56 -14.40 25.81
N MET A 69 42.11 -15.40 25.06
CA MET A 69 42.94 -16.12 24.08
C MET A 69 42.71 -15.72 22.64
N THR A 70 41.52 -15.18 22.28
CA THR A 70 41.14 -14.90 20.89
C THR A 70 41.36 -13.43 20.58
N THR A 71 42.18 -13.16 19.59
CA THR A 71 42.51 -11.79 19.15
C THR A 71 41.87 -11.42 17.80
N GLU A 72 41.36 -12.43 17.08
CA GLU A 72 40.76 -12.26 15.75
C GLU A 72 39.45 -13.04 15.64
N PRO A 73 38.44 -12.48 14.91
CA PRO A 73 37.21 -13.23 14.60
C PRO A 73 37.49 -14.49 13.80
N LYS A 74 36.78 -15.58 14.11
CA LYS A 74 36.89 -16.88 13.44
C LYS A 74 35.56 -17.35 12.87
N PHE A 75 35.60 -17.90 11.65
CA PHE A 75 34.46 -18.61 11.07
C PHE A 75 34.42 -20.05 11.55
N ILE A 76 33.27 -20.49 12.05
CA ILE A 76 33.09 -21.83 12.66
C ILE A 76 31.84 -22.52 12.11
N PRO A 77 31.96 -23.61 11.38
CA PRO A 77 33.22 -24.08 10.77
C PRO A 77 33.70 -23.11 9.66
N GLU A 78 34.95 -23.25 9.22
CA GLU A 78 35.54 -22.43 8.16
C GLU A 78 34.69 -22.44 6.89
N LYS A 79 34.15 -23.61 6.53
CA LYS A 79 33.18 -23.75 5.42
C LYS A 79 31.78 -23.86 5.96
N ALA A 80 30.86 -23.03 5.41
CA ALA A 80 29.45 -23.10 5.78
C ALA A 80 28.85 -24.50 5.54
N VAL A 81 28.05 -24.95 6.48
CA VAL A 81 27.37 -26.27 6.44
C VAL A 81 26.06 -26.12 5.69
N ASN A 82 25.83 -27.00 4.71
CA ASN A 82 24.56 -27.07 4.02
C ASN A 82 23.54 -27.86 4.84
N ILE A 83 22.44 -27.23 5.21
CA ILE A 83 21.33 -27.85 5.95
C ILE A 83 20.21 -28.11 4.95
N GLU A 84 19.96 -29.39 4.68
CA GLU A 84 18.88 -29.82 3.77
C GLU A 84 17.54 -29.83 4.50
N LEU A 85 16.49 -29.40 3.79
CA LEU A 85 15.12 -29.31 4.29
C LEU A 85 14.31 -30.50 3.79
N SER A 86 13.49 -31.08 4.64
CA SER A 86 12.65 -32.26 4.32
C SER A 86 11.67 -31.98 3.19
N GLY A 87 11.18 -30.76 3.07
CA GLY A 87 10.26 -30.31 2.02
C GLY A 87 10.92 -29.85 0.71
N GLY A 88 12.24 -30.06 0.57
CA GLY A 88 13.05 -29.58 -0.55
C GLY A 88 13.62 -28.19 -0.34
N GLY A 89 14.82 -27.97 -0.85
CA GLY A 89 15.60 -26.76 -0.63
C GLY A 89 16.67 -26.96 0.45
N SER A 90 17.56 -26.01 0.57
CA SER A 90 18.63 -26.00 1.58
C SER A 90 19.05 -24.58 1.91
N PHE A 91 19.71 -24.40 3.02
CA PHE A 91 20.42 -23.16 3.34
C PHE A 91 21.78 -23.47 3.95
N ARG A 92 22.69 -22.54 3.84
CA ARG A 92 24.04 -22.66 4.38
C ARG A 92 24.14 -21.91 5.70
N ALA A 93 24.65 -22.55 6.73
CA ALA A 93 24.81 -21.96 8.04
C ALA A 93 26.25 -22.04 8.53
N ARG A 94 26.71 -20.99 9.20
CA ARG A 94 27.93 -20.98 9.99
C ARG A 94 27.85 -19.92 11.09
N LEU A 95 28.70 -20.07 12.09
CA LEU A 95 28.89 -19.10 13.14
C LEU A 95 30.17 -18.28 12.88
N ILE A 96 30.19 -17.09 13.42
CA ILE A 96 31.38 -16.25 13.44
C ILE A 96 31.64 -15.91 14.91
N ASP A 97 32.72 -16.45 15.45
CA ASP A 97 33.19 -16.15 16.82
C ASP A 97 33.90 -14.79 16.82
N CYS A 98 33.25 -13.79 17.38
CA CYS A 98 33.80 -12.44 17.48
C CYS A 98 34.52 -12.27 18.81
N VAL A 99 35.53 -11.39 18.79
CA VAL A 99 36.26 -11.05 20.01
C VAL A 99 35.32 -10.40 21.02
N GLY A 100 35.43 -10.78 22.29
CA GLY A 100 34.56 -10.20 23.34
C GLY A 100 34.96 -8.77 23.70
N TYR A 101 33.95 -7.94 23.98
CA TYR A 101 34.16 -6.62 24.56
C TYR A 101 34.63 -6.73 25.99
N MET A 102 35.56 -5.85 26.37
CA MET A 102 36.11 -5.89 27.70
C MET A 102 35.09 -5.50 28.76
N VAL A 103 35.18 -6.15 29.90
CA VAL A 103 34.39 -5.87 31.10
C VAL A 103 35.32 -5.53 32.27
N GLU A 104 34.82 -4.73 33.18
CA GLU A 104 35.57 -4.37 34.38
C GLU A 104 35.92 -5.65 35.21
N GLY A 105 37.18 -5.75 35.61
CA GLY A 105 37.67 -6.94 36.34
C GLY A 105 38.08 -8.15 35.50
N ALA A 106 37.94 -8.09 34.14
CA ALA A 106 38.49 -9.08 33.26
C ALA A 106 40.01 -9.00 33.16
N LEU A 107 40.71 -10.13 33.21
CA LEU A 107 42.18 -10.19 33.10
C LEU A 107 42.62 -10.41 31.65
N GLY A 108 43.78 -9.80 31.26
CA GLY A 108 44.43 -10.06 29.97
C GLY A 108 44.32 -8.94 28.94
N HIS A 109 43.79 -7.78 29.31
CA HIS A 109 43.80 -6.55 28.51
C HIS A 109 45.00 -5.66 28.85
N GLU A 110 45.65 -5.86 29.99
CA GLU A 110 46.85 -5.18 30.43
C GLU A 110 48.07 -6.12 30.48
N GLU A 111 49.22 -5.63 30.13
CA GLU A 111 50.49 -6.30 30.23
C GLU A 111 51.47 -5.31 30.85
N ASN A 112 52.05 -5.65 32.04
CA ASN A 112 52.94 -4.78 32.78
C ASN A 112 52.37 -3.35 33.12
N ASP A 113 51.13 -3.30 33.60
CA ASP A 113 50.38 -2.09 33.95
C ASP A 113 50.15 -1.12 32.76
N ALA A 114 50.23 -1.63 31.53
CA ALA A 114 49.93 -0.88 30.31
C ALA A 114 48.95 -1.64 29.43
N PRO A 115 48.10 -0.94 28.58
CA PRO A 115 47.24 -1.59 27.64
C PRO A 115 48.01 -2.55 26.74
N ARG A 116 47.54 -3.83 26.66
CA ARG A 116 48.12 -4.83 25.77
C ARG A 116 47.99 -4.38 24.30
N LEU A 117 49.11 -4.23 23.61
CA LEU A 117 49.15 -3.94 22.20
C LEU A 117 49.10 -5.19 21.37
N VAL A 118 48.28 -5.17 20.30
CA VAL A 118 48.12 -6.32 19.40
C VAL A 118 48.21 -5.84 17.93
N LYS A 119 48.74 -6.72 17.09
CA LYS A 119 48.62 -6.53 15.63
C LYS A 119 47.24 -7.02 15.18
N SER A 120 46.61 -6.24 14.37
CA SER A 120 45.30 -6.59 13.78
C SER A 120 45.35 -6.34 12.27
N PRO A 121 44.71 -7.16 11.45
CA PRO A 121 44.61 -6.96 10.00
C PRO A 121 44.01 -5.60 9.58
N TRP A 122 43.39 -4.92 10.53
CA TRP A 122 42.66 -3.67 10.29
C TRP A 122 43.51 -2.39 10.50
N PHE A 123 44.72 -2.53 11.02
CA PHE A 123 45.60 -1.42 11.35
C PHE A 123 47.04 -1.71 10.92
N ASP A 124 47.71 -0.70 10.38
CA ASP A 124 49.11 -0.81 9.94
C ASP A 124 50.13 -0.76 11.09
N HIS A 125 49.65 -0.51 12.32
CA HIS A 125 50.45 -0.41 13.52
C HIS A 125 49.80 -1.21 14.67
N GLU A 126 50.55 -1.44 15.72
CA GLU A 126 50.02 -2.07 16.92
C GLU A 126 49.08 -1.11 17.63
N VAL A 127 47.89 -1.62 18.00
CA VAL A 127 46.83 -0.86 18.67
C VAL A 127 46.44 -1.55 19.98
N PRO A 128 45.82 -0.83 20.94
CA PRO A 128 45.26 -1.46 22.13
C PRO A 128 44.31 -2.57 21.77
N PHE A 129 44.36 -3.67 22.53
CA PHE A 129 43.52 -4.85 22.30
C PHE A 129 42.02 -4.53 22.17
N ASP A 130 41.53 -3.62 23.01
CA ASP A 130 40.12 -3.22 23.02
C ASP A 130 39.71 -2.60 21.69
N LEU A 131 40.54 -1.68 21.16
CA LEU A 131 40.29 -1.02 19.88
C LEU A 131 40.31 -2.04 18.71
N ALA A 132 41.25 -2.99 18.74
CA ALA A 132 41.33 -4.05 17.73
C ALA A 132 40.11 -4.96 17.79
N ALA A 133 39.69 -5.34 18.98
CA ALA A 133 38.53 -6.21 19.24
C ALA A 133 37.22 -5.56 18.74
N GLU A 134 36.96 -4.33 19.12
CA GLU A 134 35.78 -3.57 18.71
C GLU A 134 35.73 -3.35 17.20
N THR A 135 36.85 -2.89 16.60
CA THR A 135 36.93 -2.65 15.16
C THR A 135 36.74 -3.92 14.35
N GLY A 136 37.41 -5.02 14.75
CA GLY A 136 37.27 -6.31 14.10
C GLY A 136 35.85 -6.87 14.19
N THR A 137 35.24 -6.82 15.37
CA THR A 137 33.86 -7.26 15.60
C THR A 137 32.86 -6.45 14.76
N ARG A 138 32.97 -5.13 14.78
CA ARG A 138 32.11 -4.24 13.98
C ARG A 138 32.20 -4.56 12.48
N ARG A 139 33.40 -4.71 11.93
CA ARG A 139 33.61 -5.06 10.53
C ARG A 139 33.03 -6.40 10.17
N VAL A 140 33.31 -7.43 10.97
CA VAL A 140 32.82 -8.77 10.71
C VAL A 140 31.29 -8.86 10.75
N ILE A 141 30.66 -8.21 11.71
CA ILE A 141 29.20 -8.14 11.75
C ILE A 141 28.67 -7.42 10.52
N ARG A 142 29.24 -6.29 10.15
CA ARG A 142 28.78 -5.47 9.02
C ARG A 142 28.94 -6.20 7.69
N GLU A 143 30.08 -6.85 7.45
CA GLU A 143 30.46 -7.38 6.14
C GLU A 143 30.10 -8.85 5.96
N HIS A 144 30.14 -9.65 7.01
CA HIS A 144 30.04 -11.12 6.92
C HIS A 144 28.84 -11.71 7.62
N ALA A 145 28.34 -11.16 8.73
CA ALA A 145 27.19 -11.72 9.42
C ALA A 145 25.88 -11.36 8.71
N THR A 146 24.98 -12.32 8.61
CA THR A 146 23.59 -12.08 8.18
C THR A 146 22.76 -11.56 9.35
N VAL A 147 23.00 -12.11 10.54
CA VAL A 147 22.31 -11.80 11.79
C VAL A 147 23.28 -11.75 12.95
N GLY A 148 22.96 -10.99 13.99
CA GLY A 148 23.72 -10.92 15.24
C GLY A 148 23.11 -11.79 16.33
N VAL A 149 23.98 -12.33 17.19
CA VAL A 149 23.60 -13.00 18.45
C VAL A 149 24.46 -12.39 19.55
N VAL A 150 23.82 -11.57 20.40
CA VAL A 150 24.49 -10.98 21.56
C VAL A 150 24.40 -11.96 22.74
N VAL A 151 25.52 -12.44 23.23
CA VAL A 151 25.56 -13.30 24.41
C VAL A 151 26.02 -12.49 25.61
N THR A 152 25.14 -12.29 26.57
CA THR A 152 25.42 -11.68 27.88
C THR A 152 25.09 -12.65 29.01
N THR A 153 25.23 -12.25 30.26
CA THR A 153 24.98 -13.12 31.42
C THR A 153 24.34 -12.35 32.57
N ASP A 154 23.61 -13.06 33.40
CA ASP A 154 23.08 -12.60 34.68
C ASP A 154 24.14 -12.64 35.84
N GLY A 155 25.39 -13.09 35.54
CA GLY A 155 26.45 -13.29 36.50
C GLY A 155 26.49 -14.69 37.12
N SER A 156 25.47 -15.49 36.98
CA SER A 156 25.40 -16.83 37.61
C SER A 156 26.31 -17.88 37.00
N VAL A 157 26.76 -17.68 35.76
CA VAL A 157 27.62 -18.62 34.99
C VAL A 157 29.05 -18.12 34.85
N ALA A 158 29.40 -16.99 35.45
CA ALA A 158 30.71 -16.38 35.36
C ALA A 158 31.22 -15.93 36.73
N ASP A 159 32.54 -15.66 36.83
CA ASP A 159 33.18 -15.26 38.08
C ASP A 159 32.97 -13.76 38.42
N LEU A 160 32.30 -13.01 37.54
CA LEU A 160 32.07 -11.57 37.67
C LEU A 160 30.56 -11.29 37.88
N PRO A 161 30.21 -10.33 38.72
CA PRO A 161 28.84 -9.94 38.95
C PRO A 161 28.20 -9.27 37.71
N ARG A 162 26.87 -9.27 37.63
CA ARG A 162 26.10 -8.77 36.49
C ARG A 162 26.46 -7.33 36.12
N GLU A 163 26.69 -6.49 37.11
CA GLU A 163 26.95 -5.06 36.96
C GLU A 163 28.14 -4.76 36.02
N ASN A 164 29.19 -5.63 36.10
CA ASN A 164 30.39 -5.46 35.29
C ASN A 164 30.14 -5.66 33.78
N TYR A 165 29.03 -6.33 33.41
CA TYR A 165 28.70 -6.62 32.01
C TYR A 165 27.85 -5.53 31.35
N CYS A 166 27.15 -4.70 32.13
CA CYS A 166 26.14 -3.75 31.62
C CYS A 166 26.71 -2.74 30.62
N ASP A 167 27.86 -2.14 30.90
CA ASP A 167 28.44 -1.11 30.03
C ASP A 167 28.89 -1.69 28.67
N ALA A 168 29.56 -2.87 28.71
CA ALA A 168 29.99 -3.56 27.50
C ALA A 168 28.79 -4.01 26.67
N GLU A 169 27.75 -4.54 27.32
CA GLU A 169 26.50 -4.93 26.70
C GLU A 169 25.81 -3.78 26.00
N HIS A 170 25.67 -2.65 26.71
CA HIS A 170 25.05 -1.45 26.16
C HIS A 170 25.78 -0.91 24.92
N ARG A 171 27.12 -0.89 24.96
CA ARG A 171 27.94 -0.46 23.80
C ARG A 171 27.76 -1.39 22.59
N ILE A 172 27.74 -2.72 22.81
CA ILE A 172 27.53 -3.70 21.73
C ILE A 172 26.16 -3.49 21.08
N ILE A 173 25.12 -3.32 21.89
CA ILE A 173 23.75 -3.14 21.41
C ILE A 173 23.63 -1.86 20.59
N GLN A 174 24.16 -0.74 21.06
CA GLN A 174 24.21 0.51 20.31
C GLN A 174 24.91 0.37 18.95
N GLU A 175 26.00 -0.38 18.90
CA GLU A 175 26.72 -0.62 17.64
C GLU A 175 25.92 -1.48 16.67
N LEU A 176 25.23 -2.50 17.16
CA LEU A 176 24.38 -3.37 16.33
C LEU A 176 23.17 -2.58 15.79
N ASP A 177 22.56 -1.75 16.61
CA ASP A 177 21.47 -0.84 16.18
C ASP A 177 21.96 0.11 15.09
N ALA A 178 23.16 0.68 15.23
CA ALA A 178 23.75 1.53 14.20
C ALA A 178 24.07 0.80 12.89
N ILE A 179 24.35 -0.52 12.95
CA ILE A 179 24.56 -1.36 11.76
C ILE A 179 23.23 -1.70 11.09
N GLY A 180 22.11 -1.77 11.83
CA GLY A 180 20.77 -2.05 11.33
C GLY A 180 20.53 -3.49 10.88
N LYS A 181 21.34 -4.46 11.34
CA LYS A 181 21.12 -5.89 11.09
C LYS A 181 20.23 -6.49 12.17
N PRO A 182 19.40 -7.52 11.84
CA PRO A 182 18.60 -8.20 12.84
C PRO A 182 19.49 -8.94 13.83
N TYR A 183 19.17 -8.87 15.11
CA TYR A 183 19.87 -9.60 16.18
C TYR A 183 18.93 -9.96 17.33
N ILE A 184 19.37 -10.90 18.15
CA ILE A 184 18.72 -11.26 19.41
C ILE A 184 19.74 -11.21 20.55
N ILE A 185 19.23 -11.06 21.78
CA ILE A 185 20.04 -11.05 22.99
C ILE A 185 19.83 -12.37 23.73
N LEU A 186 20.91 -13.09 23.99
CA LEU A 186 20.90 -14.29 24.81
C LEU A 186 21.40 -13.95 26.21
N LEU A 187 20.54 -14.12 27.20
CA LEU A 187 20.90 -14.00 28.61
C LEU A 187 21.34 -15.38 29.12
N ASN A 188 22.65 -15.60 29.14
CA ASN A 188 23.20 -16.87 29.62
C ASN A 188 23.16 -16.92 31.15
N CYS A 189 22.40 -17.83 31.69
CA CYS A 189 22.16 -18.01 33.12
C CYS A 189 22.12 -19.48 33.50
N ALA A 190 22.40 -19.79 34.79
CA ALA A 190 22.39 -21.16 35.30
C ALA A 190 20.97 -21.74 35.27
N GLU A 191 19.96 -20.94 35.62
CA GLU A 191 18.55 -21.32 35.72
C GLU A 191 17.66 -20.41 34.88
N PRO A 192 17.50 -20.69 33.56
CA PRO A 192 16.72 -19.85 32.66
C PRO A 192 15.23 -19.68 33.01
N GLU A 193 14.67 -20.69 33.67
CA GLU A 193 13.24 -20.71 34.05
C GLU A 193 12.98 -20.02 35.41
N SER A 194 14.02 -19.55 36.11
CA SER A 194 13.85 -18.84 37.38
C SER A 194 13.14 -17.49 37.17
N ASP A 195 12.32 -17.08 38.14
CA ASP A 195 11.63 -15.81 38.14
C ASP A 195 12.59 -14.62 37.98
N THR A 196 13.77 -14.71 38.59
CA THR A 196 14.82 -13.70 38.53
C THR A 196 15.39 -13.53 37.12
N ALA A 197 15.69 -14.63 36.44
CA ALA A 197 16.20 -14.63 35.08
C ALA A 197 15.13 -14.10 34.09
N GLN A 198 13.87 -14.51 34.28
CA GLN A 198 12.75 -14.06 33.44
C GLN A 198 12.45 -12.56 33.63
N GLN A 199 12.46 -12.06 34.88
CA GLN A 199 12.28 -10.66 35.16
C GLN A 199 13.41 -9.80 34.59
N LEU A 200 14.68 -10.24 34.72
CA LEU A 200 15.82 -9.54 34.14
C LEU A 200 15.71 -9.52 32.62
N ALA A 201 15.35 -10.63 31.98
CA ALA A 201 15.17 -10.69 30.55
C ALA A 201 14.05 -9.75 30.06
N ALA A 202 12.94 -9.66 30.80
CA ALA A 202 11.84 -8.72 30.49
C ALA A 202 12.29 -7.25 30.61
N GLN A 203 13.02 -6.90 31.68
CA GLN A 203 13.58 -5.54 31.87
C GLN A 203 14.55 -5.19 30.72
N MET A 204 15.42 -6.11 30.34
CA MET A 204 16.35 -5.90 29.22
C MET A 204 15.62 -5.76 27.89
N ALA A 205 14.57 -6.57 27.66
CA ALA A 205 13.77 -6.48 26.44
C ALA A 205 13.04 -5.13 26.31
N GLU A 206 12.56 -4.58 27.43
CA GLU A 206 11.96 -3.24 27.48
C GLU A 206 13.00 -2.15 27.26
N LEU A 207 14.21 -2.26 27.89
CA LEU A 207 15.29 -1.29 27.75
C LEU A 207 15.86 -1.20 26.32
N TYR A 208 16.09 -2.35 25.71
CA TYR A 208 16.76 -2.44 24.40
C TYR A 208 15.79 -2.56 23.22
N HIS A 209 14.52 -2.75 23.46
CA HIS A 209 13.49 -2.96 22.42
C HIS A 209 13.78 -4.16 21.51
N HIS A 210 14.51 -5.14 21.99
CA HIS A 210 14.86 -6.39 21.30
C HIS A 210 14.48 -7.62 22.11
N ALA A 211 14.30 -8.75 21.41
CA ALA A 211 14.04 -10.02 22.09
C ALA A 211 15.23 -10.44 22.93
N VAL A 212 14.99 -10.70 24.22
CA VAL A 212 15.96 -11.27 25.16
C VAL A 212 15.54 -12.69 25.50
N PHE A 213 16.42 -13.64 25.26
CA PHE A 213 16.17 -15.05 25.40
C PHE A 213 17.01 -15.63 26.55
N PRO A 214 16.42 -15.92 27.73
CA PRO A 214 17.12 -16.57 28.83
C PRO A 214 17.49 -18.01 28.43
N ILE A 215 18.73 -18.38 28.62
CA ILE A 215 19.27 -19.68 28.18
C ILE A 215 20.41 -20.15 29.08
N ASN A 216 20.52 -21.45 29.28
CA ASN A 216 21.75 -22.04 29.75
C ASN A 216 22.51 -22.65 28.57
N CYS A 217 23.61 -22.00 28.17
CA CYS A 217 24.39 -22.42 27.00
C CYS A 217 24.97 -23.85 27.13
N VAL A 218 25.14 -24.38 28.34
CA VAL A 218 25.68 -25.73 28.56
C VAL A 218 24.60 -26.79 28.32
N THR A 219 23.38 -26.55 28.82
CA THR A 219 22.28 -27.54 28.78
C THR A 219 21.32 -27.32 27.59
N MET A 220 21.65 -26.41 26.69
CA MET A 220 20.85 -26.06 25.51
C MET A 220 20.52 -27.32 24.68
N THR A 221 19.27 -27.42 24.22
CA THR A 221 18.72 -28.51 23.41
C THR A 221 18.44 -28.08 21.98
N ALA A 222 18.17 -29.00 21.07
CA ALA A 222 17.76 -28.69 19.69
C ALA A 222 16.46 -27.87 19.66
N GLU A 223 15.51 -28.17 20.55
CA GLU A 223 14.28 -27.38 20.67
C GLU A 223 14.55 -25.92 21.05
N THR A 224 15.55 -25.69 21.91
CA THR A 224 16.00 -24.36 22.28
C THR A 224 16.57 -23.60 21.07
N VAL A 225 17.34 -24.32 20.21
CA VAL A 225 17.86 -23.74 18.96
C VAL A 225 16.71 -23.34 18.02
N ASP A 226 15.71 -24.19 17.86
CA ASP A 226 14.55 -23.90 17.01
C ASP A 226 13.77 -22.68 17.51
N ARG A 227 13.54 -22.60 18.83
CA ARG A 227 12.89 -21.41 19.45
C ARG A 227 13.71 -20.13 19.24
N LEU A 228 15.03 -20.22 19.37
CA LEU A 228 15.96 -19.11 19.13
C LEU A 228 15.84 -18.62 17.66
N LEU A 229 15.91 -19.54 16.71
CA LEU A 229 15.79 -19.22 15.28
C LEU A 229 14.39 -18.67 14.93
N GLN A 230 13.36 -19.18 15.56
CA GLN A 230 12.00 -18.64 15.43
C GLN A 230 11.90 -17.21 15.95
N THR A 231 12.46 -16.93 17.13
CA THR A 231 12.48 -15.59 17.71
C THR A 231 13.27 -14.63 16.82
N LEU A 232 14.39 -15.09 16.28
CA LEU A 232 15.22 -14.31 15.35
C LEU A 232 14.44 -13.87 14.10
N LEU A 233 13.54 -14.69 13.56
CA LEU A 233 12.73 -14.34 12.41
C LEU A 233 11.83 -13.10 12.66
N TYR A 234 11.41 -12.88 13.90
CA TYR A 234 10.64 -11.71 14.28
C TYR A 234 11.48 -10.43 14.40
N GLU A 235 12.79 -10.55 14.59
CA GLU A 235 13.72 -9.41 14.62
C GLU A 235 14.10 -8.90 13.20
N PHE A 236 13.78 -9.64 12.15
CA PHE A 236 14.01 -9.17 10.79
C PHE A 236 13.14 -7.97 10.46
N PRO A 237 13.65 -7.02 9.66
CA PRO A 237 12.89 -5.83 9.25
C PRO A 237 11.67 -6.18 8.40
N VAL A 238 10.59 -5.42 8.52
CA VAL A 238 9.47 -5.50 7.58
C VAL A 238 9.92 -4.98 6.22
N GLN A 239 9.64 -5.74 5.16
CA GLN A 239 9.98 -5.38 3.78
C GLN A 239 8.81 -4.71 3.06
N GLU A 240 7.60 -5.19 3.36
CA GLU A 240 6.40 -4.75 2.68
C GLU A 240 5.21 -4.75 3.65
N ILE A 241 4.42 -3.69 3.60
CA ILE A 241 3.12 -3.60 4.28
C ILE A 241 2.06 -3.47 3.20
N ALA A 242 1.30 -4.55 2.97
CA ALA A 242 0.17 -4.56 2.05
C ALA A 242 -1.12 -4.22 2.80
N VAL A 243 -1.74 -3.09 2.49
CA VAL A 243 -3.01 -2.68 3.09
C VAL A 243 -4.15 -2.90 2.11
N TYR A 244 -5.07 -3.76 2.49
CA TYR A 244 -6.29 -4.05 1.73
C TYR A 244 -7.42 -3.16 2.23
N MET A 245 -8.09 -2.49 1.31
CA MET A 245 -9.23 -1.61 1.56
C MET A 245 -10.29 -1.81 0.48
N PRO A 246 -11.51 -1.28 0.62
CA PRO A 246 -12.51 -1.33 -0.45
C PRO A 246 -11.98 -0.75 -1.75
N SER A 247 -12.16 -1.48 -2.87
CA SER A 247 -11.58 -1.14 -4.18
C SER A 247 -12.01 0.25 -4.71
N TRP A 248 -13.19 0.73 -4.33
CA TRP A 248 -13.66 2.04 -4.74
C TRP A 248 -12.79 3.19 -4.24
N VAL A 249 -12.08 3.01 -3.10
CA VAL A 249 -11.15 4.03 -2.58
C VAL A 249 -9.95 4.22 -3.50
N THR A 250 -9.44 3.11 -4.06
CA THR A 250 -8.30 3.17 -4.99
C THR A 250 -8.67 3.70 -6.38
N MET A 251 -9.98 3.74 -6.70
CA MET A 251 -10.50 4.27 -7.96
C MET A 251 -10.78 5.77 -7.91
N LEU A 252 -10.69 6.40 -6.74
CA LEU A 252 -10.84 7.84 -6.61
C LEU A 252 -9.73 8.58 -7.34
N GLU A 253 -10.01 9.78 -7.81
CA GLU A 253 -9.02 10.62 -8.47
C GLU A 253 -7.84 10.91 -7.54
N SER A 254 -6.66 11.02 -8.15
CA SER A 254 -5.43 11.34 -7.41
C SER A 254 -5.57 12.71 -6.73
N GLY A 255 -5.35 12.75 -5.42
CA GLY A 255 -5.53 13.96 -4.61
C GLY A 255 -6.90 14.10 -3.93
N HIS A 256 -7.79 13.11 -4.09
CA HIS A 256 -9.07 13.09 -3.38
C HIS A 256 -8.85 13.11 -1.87
N TRP A 257 -9.64 13.89 -1.12
CA TRP A 257 -9.47 14.09 0.32
C TRP A 257 -9.42 12.79 1.13
N LEU A 258 -10.32 11.82 0.84
CA LEU A 258 -10.34 10.52 1.53
C LEU A 258 -9.08 9.72 1.23
N GLN A 259 -8.66 9.67 -0.03
CA GLN A 259 -7.47 8.92 -0.44
C GLN A 259 -6.22 9.48 0.26
N ASN A 260 -6.09 10.79 0.33
CA ASN A 260 -5.00 11.46 1.03
C ASN A 260 -5.02 11.15 2.54
N ALA A 261 -6.18 11.24 3.20
CA ALA A 261 -6.31 10.95 4.63
C ALA A 261 -5.91 9.51 4.96
N VAL A 262 -6.41 8.54 4.18
CA VAL A 262 -6.10 7.12 4.37
C VAL A 262 -4.61 6.83 4.11
N TYR A 263 -4.04 7.36 3.03
CA TYR A 263 -2.63 7.14 2.70
C TYR A 263 -1.68 7.80 3.70
N THR A 264 -2.04 8.98 4.22
CA THR A 264 -1.25 9.63 5.29
C THR A 264 -1.21 8.75 6.53
N ALA A 265 -2.36 8.26 7.00
CA ALA A 265 -2.42 7.35 8.14
C ALA A 265 -1.65 6.04 7.93
N MET A 266 -1.65 5.51 6.69
CA MET A 266 -0.84 4.33 6.34
C MET A 266 0.66 4.63 6.42
N LEU A 267 1.10 5.77 5.90
CA LEU A 267 2.51 6.16 5.91
C LEU A 267 3.01 6.42 7.35
N GLU A 268 2.19 7.08 8.17
CA GLU A 268 2.51 7.31 9.58
C GLU A 268 2.64 6.00 10.33
N TYR A 269 1.69 5.07 10.17
CA TYR A 269 1.76 3.75 10.77
C TYR A 269 2.98 2.96 10.28
N ALA A 270 3.28 2.97 8.97
CA ALA A 270 4.44 2.31 8.40
C ALA A 270 5.76 2.86 8.99
N GLY A 271 5.81 4.14 9.30
CA GLY A 271 6.96 4.78 9.95
C GLY A 271 7.22 4.30 11.38
N THR A 272 6.22 3.74 12.06
CA THR A 272 6.35 3.18 13.43
C THR A 272 6.85 1.74 13.43
N ILE A 273 6.78 1.04 12.30
CA ILE A 273 7.14 -0.37 12.17
C ILE A 273 8.56 -0.49 11.62
N ARG A 274 9.42 -1.20 12.35
CA ARG A 274 10.79 -1.51 11.92
C ARG A 274 10.98 -2.99 11.65
N LYS A 275 10.46 -3.84 12.51
CA LYS A 275 10.65 -5.29 12.50
C LYS A 275 9.33 -6.05 12.62
N MET A 276 9.37 -7.33 12.25
CA MET A 276 8.18 -8.20 12.28
C MET A 276 7.56 -8.31 13.67
N ALA A 277 8.36 -8.22 14.73
CA ALA A 277 7.91 -8.23 16.12
C ALA A 277 7.02 -7.03 16.47
N ASP A 278 7.18 -5.90 15.79
CA ASP A 278 6.39 -4.69 16.08
C ASP A 278 4.90 -4.88 15.74
N VAL A 279 4.61 -5.79 14.81
CA VAL A 279 3.25 -6.10 14.33
C VAL A 279 2.71 -7.40 14.91
N ALA A 280 3.59 -8.33 15.29
CA ALA A 280 3.20 -9.66 15.76
C ALA A 280 2.30 -9.59 17.00
N GLY A 281 1.09 -10.17 16.91
CA GLY A 281 0.14 -10.21 18.02
C GLY A 281 -0.51 -8.87 18.38
N LYS A 282 -0.24 -7.80 17.63
CA LYS A 282 -0.81 -6.48 17.84
C LYS A 282 -1.87 -6.18 16.78
N ARG A 283 -2.88 -5.38 17.16
CA ARG A 283 -3.83 -4.84 16.21
C ARG A 283 -3.22 -3.59 15.56
N PRO A 284 -3.15 -3.52 14.21
CA PRO A 284 -2.69 -2.31 13.54
C PRO A 284 -3.57 -1.10 13.92
N GLN A 285 -2.97 0.03 14.22
CA GLN A 285 -3.67 1.27 14.55
C GLN A 285 -3.37 2.29 13.44
N LEU A 286 -4.34 2.48 12.54
CA LEU A 286 -4.31 3.53 11.52
C LEU A 286 -5.14 4.70 12.05
N ASP A 287 -4.48 5.83 12.35
CA ASP A 287 -5.14 7.02 12.87
C ASP A 287 -5.82 7.80 11.73
N CYS A 288 -7.07 7.40 11.44
CA CYS A 288 -7.89 8.02 10.41
C CYS A 288 -9.37 7.90 10.81
N GLU A 289 -10.06 9.02 10.88
CA GLU A 289 -11.48 9.09 11.30
C GLU A 289 -12.41 8.27 10.38
N TYR A 290 -11.99 8.02 9.14
CA TYR A 290 -12.78 7.27 8.14
C TYR A 290 -12.58 5.76 8.22
N ILE A 291 -11.58 5.29 8.98
CA ILE A 291 -11.28 3.88 9.17
C ILE A 291 -11.98 3.37 10.44
N VAL A 292 -13.01 2.56 10.26
CA VAL A 292 -13.79 1.99 11.39
C VAL A 292 -13.01 0.90 12.12
N SER A 293 -12.30 0.08 11.38
CA SER A 293 -11.54 -1.03 11.96
C SER A 293 -10.39 -1.46 11.09
N THR A 294 -9.38 -1.99 11.76
CA THR A 294 -8.20 -2.59 11.14
C THR A 294 -7.99 -3.99 11.67
N SER A 295 -7.46 -4.88 10.86
CA SER A 295 -7.08 -6.23 11.28
C SER A 295 -5.80 -6.69 10.57
N LEU A 296 -4.96 -7.41 11.32
CA LEU A 296 -3.83 -8.12 10.76
C LEU A 296 -4.35 -9.41 10.11
N THR A 297 -4.35 -9.46 8.79
CA THR A 297 -4.88 -10.61 8.02
C THR A 297 -3.83 -11.62 7.63
N GLY A 298 -2.54 -11.26 7.71
CA GLY A 298 -1.45 -12.18 7.44
C GLY A 298 -0.09 -11.59 7.74
N MET A 299 0.84 -12.47 8.06
CA MET A 299 2.25 -12.14 8.25
C MET A 299 3.09 -13.26 7.65
N ASP A 300 3.94 -12.90 6.71
CA ASP A 300 4.86 -13.83 6.04
C ASP A 300 6.29 -13.51 6.47
N LEU A 301 6.82 -14.34 7.35
CA LEU A 301 8.18 -14.18 7.88
C LEU A 301 9.27 -14.47 6.84
N ALA A 302 8.96 -15.28 5.83
CA ALA A 302 9.91 -15.61 4.76
C ALA A 302 10.17 -14.42 3.83
N THR A 303 9.13 -13.66 3.50
CA THR A 303 9.24 -12.49 2.61
C THR A 303 9.34 -11.18 3.38
N GLY A 304 8.94 -11.17 4.66
CA GLY A 304 8.84 -9.96 5.47
C GLY A 304 7.62 -9.11 5.12
N THR A 305 6.56 -9.74 4.61
CA THR A 305 5.33 -9.07 4.20
C THR A 305 4.29 -9.11 5.32
N VAL A 306 3.72 -7.96 5.61
CA VAL A 306 2.60 -7.78 6.55
C VAL A 306 1.35 -7.43 5.76
N ARG A 307 0.23 -8.14 5.99
CA ARG A 307 -1.05 -7.88 5.33
C ARG A 307 -2.05 -7.33 6.34
N ILE A 308 -2.56 -6.15 6.07
CA ILE A 308 -3.53 -5.45 6.92
C ILE A 308 -4.80 -5.22 6.12
N THR A 309 -5.95 -5.44 6.72
CA THR A 309 -7.23 -5.02 6.15
C THR A 309 -7.75 -3.82 6.92
N ALA A 310 -8.06 -2.74 6.19
CA ALA A 310 -8.67 -1.53 6.71
C ALA A 310 -10.11 -1.42 6.20
N ASN A 311 -11.08 -1.35 7.11
CA ASN A 311 -12.48 -1.18 6.78
C ASN A 311 -12.85 0.31 6.91
N ILE A 312 -13.38 0.86 5.83
CA ILE A 312 -13.85 2.24 5.76
C ILE A 312 -15.33 2.29 6.12
N ALA A 313 -15.75 3.36 6.77
CA ALA A 313 -17.15 3.58 7.12
C ALA A 313 -18.04 3.58 5.87
N GLN A 314 -19.16 2.85 5.94
CA GLN A 314 -20.02 2.64 4.77
C GLN A 314 -20.74 3.91 4.32
N ASP A 315 -21.05 4.81 5.21
CA ASP A 315 -21.64 6.13 4.94
C ASP A 315 -20.73 6.99 4.07
N ILE A 316 -19.41 6.85 4.19
CA ILE A 316 -18.43 7.56 3.36
C ILE A 316 -18.55 7.17 1.89
N PHE A 317 -18.86 5.90 1.58
CA PHE A 317 -19.11 5.46 0.22
C PHE A 317 -20.26 6.25 -0.42
N TYR A 318 -21.41 6.36 0.28
CA TYR A 318 -22.58 7.07 -0.23
C TYR A 318 -22.32 8.58 -0.34
N LYS A 319 -21.62 9.16 0.64
CA LYS A 319 -21.21 10.56 0.59
C LYS A 319 -20.39 10.86 -0.67
N ILE A 320 -19.37 10.05 -0.95
CA ILE A 320 -18.53 10.23 -2.13
C ILE A 320 -19.33 10.00 -3.41
N LEU A 321 -20.21 9.00 -3.42
CA LEU A 321 -21.07 8.75 -4.57
C LEU A 321 -21.96 9.95 -4.89
N GLY A 322 -22.54 10.58 -3.85
CA GLY A 322 -23.29 11.84 -3.97
C GLY A 322 -22.42 12.99 -4.49
N GLU A 323 -21.22 13.18 -3.93
CA GLU A 323 -20.26 14.21 -4.38
C GLU A 323 -19.86 14.04 -5.85
N GLN A 324 -19.59 12.82 -6.28
CA GLN A 324 -19.15 12.52 -7.67
C GLN A 324 -20.28 12.60 -8.70
N THR A 325 -21.51 12.30 -8.29
CA THR A 325 -22.65 12.24 -9.22
C THR A 325 -23.54 13.48 -9.17
N GLY A 326 -23.44 14.29 -8.11
CA GLY A 326 -24.38 15.39 -7.83
C GLY A 326 -25.79 14.92 -7.44
N LEU A 327 -25.94 13.63 -7.10
CA LEU A 327 -27.21 13.03 -6.76
C LEU A 327 -27.35 12.86 -5.23
N ASP A 328 -28.53 12.97 -4.73
CA ASP A 328 -28.84 12.80 -3.30
C ASP A 328 -28.93 11.31 -2.95
N ILE A 329 -27.76 10.72 -2.65
CA ILE A 329 -27.58 9.29 -2.31
C ILE A 329 -26.94 9.22 -0.92
N VAL A 330 -27.68 8.76 0.07
CA VAL A 330 -27.23 8.74 1.47
C VAL A 330 -27.11 7.31 2.04
N ASP A 331 -27.76 6.34 1.41
CA ASP A 331 -27.82 4.94 1.84
C ASP A 331 -28.18 3.99 0.70
N GLU A 332 -28.29 2.69 1.01
CA GLU A 332 -28.71 1.66 0.03
C GLU A 332 -30.16 1.88 -0.45
N ALA A 333 -31.03 2.40 0.42
CA ALA A 333 -32.44 2.61 0.08
C ALA A 333 -32.61 3.75 -0.93
N SER A 334 -31.77 4.77 -0.92
CA SER A 334 -31.75 5.86 -1.90
C SER A 334 -30.99 5.49 -3.18
N LEU A 335 -29.94 4.65 -3.07
CA LEU A 335 -29.13 4.23 -4.22
C LEU A 335 -29.91 3.41 -5.25
N LEU A 336 -30.69 2.39 -4.82
CA LEU A 336 -31.38 1.50 -5.74
C LEU A 336 -32.43 2.21 -6.63
N PRO A 337 -33.34 3.05 -6.10
CA PRO A 337 -34.26 3.83 -6.93
C PRO A 337 -33.53 4.79 -7.88
N CYS A 338 -32.42 5.40 -7.42
CA CYS A 338 -31.60 6.29 -8.23
C CYS A 338 -31.02 5.56 -9.45
N VAL A 339 -30.39 4.39 -9.23
CA VAL A 339 -29.84 3.55 -10.33
C VAL A 339 -30.94 3.13 -11.30
N VAL A 340 -32.12 2.73 -10.81
CA VAL A 340 -33.25 2.37 -11.66
C VAL A 340 -33.71 3.57 -12.50
N SER A 341 -33.79 4.74 -11.91
CA SER A 341 -34.15 5.98 -12.62
C SER A 341 -33.12 6.33 -13.71
N LEU A 342 -31.84 6.29 -13.35
CA LEU A 342 -30.74 6.51 -14.31
C LEU A 342 -30.75 5.50 -15.46
N ALA A 343 -31.03 4.22 -15.17
CA ALA A 343 -31.13 3.18 -16.19
C ALA A 343 -32.32 3.41 -17.15
N ARG A 344 -33.43 3.98 -16.65
CA ARG A 344 -34.55 4.41 -17.50
C ARG A 344 -34.19 5.61 -18.36
N ALA A 345 -33.59 6.63 -17.74
CA ALA A 345 -33.13 7.82 -18.43
C ALA A 345 -32.09 7.49 -19.50
N LYS A 346 -31.13 6.62 -19.19
CA LYS A 346 -30.15 6.14 -20.15
C LYS A 346 -30.78 5.45 -21.35
N ARG A 347 -31.73 4.53 -21.12
CA ARG A 347 -32.43 3.84 -22.22
C ARG A 347 -33.21 4.81 -23.12
N ALA A 348 -33.83 5.83 -22.53
CA ALA A 348 -34.51 6.87 -23.29
C ALA A 348 -33.50 7.72 -24.10
N TYR A 349 -32.39 8.11 -23.49
CA TYR A 349 -31.32 8.86 -24.15
C TYR A 349 -30.66 8.07 -25.27
N ASP A 350 -30.35 6.77 -25.06
CA ASP A 350 -29.73 5.91 -26.06
C ASP A 350 -30.58 5.81 -27.34
N LYS A 351 -31.92 5.86 -27.22
CA LYS A 351 -32.84 5.89 -28.38
C LYS A 351 -32.69 7.13 -29.23
N ILE A 352 -32.42 8.28 -28.61
CA ILE A 352 -32.37 9.58 -29.31
C ILE A 352 -30.96 10.08 -29.61
N LYS A 353 -29.93 9.45 -29.02
CA LYS A 353 -28.52 9.89 -29.08
C LYS A 353 -28.06 10.06 -30.53
N SER A 354 -28.29 9.06 -31.40
CA SER A 354 -27.86 9.11 -32.79
C SER A 354 -28.51 10.27 -33.55
N ALA A 355 -29.77 10.58 -33.22
CA ALA A 355 -30.46 11.73 -33.84
C ALA A 355 -29.90 13.07 -33.34
N LEU A 356 -29.54 13.16 -32.06
CA LEU A 356 -28.86 14.35 -31.51
C LEU A 356 -27.49 14.59 -32.15
N ASP A 357 -26.68 13.53 -32.31
CA ASP A 357 -25.40 13.60 -33.00
C ASP A 357 -25.57 14.10 -34.47
N GLN A 358 -26.64 13.65 -35.17
CA GLN A 358 -26.99 14.13 -36.51
C GLN A 358 -27.39 15.61 -36.49
N VAL A 359 -28.17 16.05 -35.50
CA VAL A 359 -28.56 17.47 -35.34
C VAL A 359 -27.34 18.34 -35.12
N GLU A 360 -26.37 17.92 -34.34
CA GLU A 360 -25.12 18.67 -34.15
C GLU A 360 -24.33 18.80 -35.45
N ALA A 361 -24.25 17.73 -36.24
CA ALA A 361 -23.49 17.73 -37.49
C ALA A 361 -24.17 18.43 -38.66
N THR A 362 -25.51 18.30 -38.80
CA THR A 362 -26.25 18.72 -39.99
C THR A 362 -27.39 19.70 -39.71
N GLY A 363 -27.77 19.92 -38.48
CA GLY A 363 -28.95 20.65 -38.05
C GLY A 363 -30.26 19.85 -38.06
N TYR A 364 -30.22 18.56 -38.45
CA TYR A 364 -31.39 17.69 -38.56
C TYR A 364 -31.06 16.24 -38.20
N GLY A 365 -31.87 15.61 -37.37
CA GLY A 365 -31.71 14.23 -36.96
C GLY A 365 -33.03 13.46 -36.90
N ILE A 366 -32.94 12.15 -37.12
CA ILE A 366 -34.12 11.26 -37.18
C ILE A 366 -33.92 10.15 -36.16
N VAL A 367 -34.90 9.96 -35.29
CA VAL A 367 -35.01 8.79 -34.44
C VAL A 367 -35.81 7.73 -35.20
N MET A 368 -35.15 6.63 -35.52
CA MET A 368 -35.81 5.52 -36.21
C MET A 368 -36.74 4.78 -35.24
N PRO A 369 -37.95 4.35 -35.70
CA PRO A 369 -38.85 3.61 -34.86
C PRO A 369 -38.32 2.21 -34.53
N GLY A 370 -38.58 1.73 -33.31
CA GLY A 370 -38.29 0.37 -32.90
C GLY A 370 -39.20 -0.64 -33.60
N ILE A 371 -38.78 -1.90 -33.60
CA ILE A 371 -39.62 -3.01 -34.17
C ILE A 371 -40.96 -3.09 -33.48
N GLU A 372 -41.00 -2.76 -32.19
CA GLU A 372 -42.23 -2.74 -31.36
C GLU A 372 -43.22 -1.61 -31.75
N GLU A 373 -42.76 -0.58 -32.47
CA GLU A 373 -43.53 0.58 -32.91
C GLU A 373 -44.06 0.37 -34.33
N LEU A 374 -43.66 -0.69 -35.05
CA LEU A 374 -44.11 -1.04 -36.37
C LEU A 374 -45.51 -1.65 -36.31
N THR A 375 -46.45 -1.06 -37.05
CA THR A 375 -47.78 -1.62 -37.23
C THR A 375 -47.89 -2.20 -38.64
N LEU A 376 -48.16 -3.52 -38.75
CA LEU A 376 -48.33 -4.17 -40.01
C LEU A 376 -49.84 -4.14 -40.39
N GLU A 377 -50.15 -3.72 -41.61
CA GLU A 377 -51.49 -3.75 -42.16
C GLU A 377 -51.80 -5.15 -42.70
N GLU A 378 -53.10 -5.40 -42.95
CA GLU A 378 -53.51 -6.68 -43.53
C GLU A 378 -52.91 -6.89 -44.92
N PRO A 379 -52.32 -8.08 -45.21
CA PRO A 379 -51.74 -8.37 -46.50
C PRO A 379 -52.79 -8.34 -47.62
N GLU A 380 -52.55 -7.62 -48.68
CA GLU A 380 -53.43 -7.55 -49.86
C GLU A 380 -52.86 -8.32 -51.03
N ILE A 381 -53.76 -9.03 -51.76
CA ILE A 381 -53.37 -9.66 -53.01
C ILE A 381 -53.46 -8.64 -54.15
N VAL A 382 -52.33 -8.38 -54.81
CA VAL A 382 -52.27 -7.47 -55.94
C VAL A 382 -51.95 -8.21 -57.24
N ARG A 383 -52.55 -7.77 -58.32
CA ARG A 383 -52.32 -8.36 -59.68
C ARG A 383 -51.50 -7.35 -60.49
N GLN A 384 -50.32 -7.77 -60.94
CA GLN A 384 -49.43 -6.94 -61.72
C GLN A 384 -48.96 -7.69 -62.97
N GLY A 385 -49.29 -7.24 -64.17
CA GLY A 385 -48.83 -7.82 -65.41
C GLY A 385 -49.19 -9.31 -65.64
N GLY A 386 -50.32 -9.80 -65.11
CA GLY A 386 -50.74 -11.20 -65.21
C GLY A 386 -50.23 -12.15 -64.10
N GLN A 387 -49.44 -11.65 -63.17
CA GLN A 387 -48.97 -12.41 -61.97
C GLN A 387 -49.65 -11.87 -60.70
N TYR A 388 -49.80 -12.73 -59.69
CA TYR A 388 -50.34 -12.40 -58.41
C TYR A 388 -49.16 -12.16 -57.45
N GLY A 389 -49.16 -11.06 -56.74
CA GLY A 389 -48.22 -10.73 -55.67
C GLY A 389 -48.95 -10.43 -54.35
N VAL A 390 -48.26 -10.38 -53.28
CA VAL A 390 -48.75 -9.96 -51.96
C VAL A 390 -48.17 -8.57 -51.69
N ARG A 391 -49.00 -7.62 -51.36
CA ARG A 391 -48.59 -6.31 -50.86
C ARG A 391 -48.61 -6.35 -49.33
N LEU A 392 -47.51 -5.99 -48.74
CA LEU A 392 -47.34 -5.81 -47.28
C LEU A 392 -47.16 -4.33 -47.04
N SER A 393 -48.03 -3.73 -46.27
CA SER A 393 -47.93 -2.33 -45.83
C SER A 393 -47.62 -2.26 -44.33
N ALA A 394 -46.75 -1.43 -43.96
CA ALA A 394 -46.41 -1.20 -42.54
C ALA A 394 -46.29 0.33 -42.29
N SER A 395 -46.69 0.76 -41.11
CA SER A 395 -46.58 2.12 -40.65
C SER A 395 -45.82 2.16 -39.31
N ALA A 396 -45.08 3.24 -39.08
CA ALA A 396 -44.39 3.48 -37.82
C ALA A 396 -44.25 4.97 -37.59
N PRO A 397 -44.36 5.47 -36.34
CA PRO A 397 -44.04 6.84 -36.00
C PRO A 397 -42.53 7.05 -36.01
N SER A 398 -42.07 8.16 -36.61
CA SER A 398 -40.66 8.63 -36.49
C SER A 398 -40.61 9.91 -35.72
N LEU A 399 -39.51 10.18 -34.98
CA LEU A 399 -39.30 11.43 -34.32
C LEU A 399 -38.21 12.21 -35.08
N HIS A 400 -38.54 13.48 -35.44
CA HIS A 400 -37.64 14.37 -36.16
C HIS A 400 -37.22 15.54 -35.26
N ILE A 401 -35.91 15.76 -35.14
CA ILE A 401 -35.32 16.80 -34.32
C ILE A 401 -34.61 17.78 -35.26
N MET A 402 -34.96 19.07 -35.15
CA MET A 402 -34.39 20.14 -35.99
C MET A 402 -33.78 21.22 -35.12
N ARG A 403 -32.65 21.74 -35.53
CA ARG A 403 -32.03 22.92 -34.97
C ARG A 403 -32.47 24.15 -35.73
N ALA A 404 -33.12 25.10 -35.05
CA ALA A 404 -33.56 26.35 -35.63
C ALA A 404 -32.93 27.54 -34.88
N ASN A 405 -32.52 28.58 -35.62
CA ASN A 405 -31.99 29.80 -35.03
C ASN A 405 -33.15 30.78 -34.74
N ILE A 406 -33.31 31.13 -33.48
CA ILE A 406 -34.35 32.06 -33.03
C ILE A 406 -33.69 33.40 -32.76
N HIS A 407 -34.23 34.42 -33.40
CA HIS A 407 -33.82 35.82 -33.15
C HIS A 407 -34.87 36.51 -32.29
N THR A 408 -34.43 37.20 -31.26
CA THR A 408 -35.29 38.06 -30.43
C THR A 408 -34.71 39.46 -30.37
N GLU A 409 -35.56 40.46 -30.44
CA GLU A 409 -35.22 41.85 -30.26
C GLU A 409 -35.92 42.34 -29.01
N LEU A 410 -35.16 42.97 -28.15
CA LEU A 410 -35.66 43.60 -26.93
C LEU A 410 -35.51 45.11 -27.08
N SER A 411 -36.60 45.81 -26.96
CA SER A 411 -36.63 47.27 -27.02
C SER A 411 -37.20 47.85 -25.72
N PRO A 412 -36.42 47.76 -24.62
CA PRO A 412 -36.86 48.30 -23.35
C PRO A 412 -37.00 49.80 -23.45
N THR A 413 -38.15 50.33 -23.05
CA THR A 413 -38.41 51.79 -23.05
C THR A 413 -37.71 52.45 -21.88
N VAL A 414 -36.85 53.43 -22.18
CA VAL A 414 -36.12 54.24 -21.18
C VAL A 414 -36.81 55.60 -21.13
N GLY A 415 -36.93 56.24 -19.98
CA GLY A 415 -37.78 57.37 -19.75
C GLY A 415 -37.47 58.64 -20.55
N SER A 416 -36.20 59.00 -20.79
CA SER A 416 -35.79 60.15 -21.60
C SER A 416 -34.65 59.76 -22.56
N GLU A 417 -34.49 60.56 -23.61
CA GLU A 417 -33.44 60.41 -24.63
C GLU A 417 -32.04 60.39 -24.00
N GLN A 418 -31.79 61.26 -23.04
CA GLN A 418 -30.51 61.31 -22.32
C GLN A 418 -30.24 60.02 -21.52
N GLN A 419 -31.23 59.44 -20.83
CA GLN A 419 -31.11 58.20 -20.11
C GLN A 419 -30.88 57.02 -21.05
N GLY A 420 -31.46 57.04 -22.25
CA GLY A 420 -31.20 56.06 -23.30
C GLY A 420 -29.76 56.10 -23.80
N GLU A 421 -29.24 57.32 -24.06
CA GLU A 421 -27.84 57.48 -24.48
C GLU A 421 -26.83 57.03 -23.42
N GLU A 422 -27.06 57.30 -22.13
CA GLU A 422 -26.22 56.88 -21.02
C GLU A 422 -26.24 55.36 -20.89
N LEU A 423 -27.41 54.73 -21.01
CA LEU A 423 -27.53 53.26 -20.95
C LEU A 423 -26.78 52.62 -22.13
N ILE A 424 -26.93 53.12 -23.35
CA ILE A 424 -26.23 52.61 -24.53
C ILE A 424 -24.70 52.74 -24.35
N LYS A 425 -24.21 53.89 -23.87
CA LYS A 425 -22.79 54.10 -23.61
C LYS A 425 -22.23 53.10 -22.57
N SER A 426 -22.99 52.84 -21.50
CA SER A 426 -22.63 51.88 -20.49
C SER A 426 -22.57 50.46 -21.03
N LEU A 427 -23.59 50.03 -21.80
CA LEU A 427 -23.65 48.71 -22.41
C LEU A 427 -22.54 48.47 -23.44
N LEU A 428 -22.20 49.51 -24.24
CA LEU A 428 -21.11 49.45 -25.21
C LEU A 428 -19.75 49.33 -24.52
N ALA A 429 -19.52 50.06 -23.44
CA ALA A 429 -18.30 49.99 -22.66
C ALA A 429 -18.11 48.58 -22.00
N ASP A 430 -19.20 48.01 -21.48
CA ASP A 430 -19.21 46.66 -20.94
C ASP A 430 -18.95 45.61 -22.04
N PHE A 431 -19.55 45.78 -23.23
CA PHE A 431 -19.36 44.88 -24.37
C PHE A 431 -17.92 44.90 -24.91
N GLU A 432 -17.27 46.08 -24.96
CA GLU A 432 -15.88 46.21 -25.40
C GLU A 432 -14.88 45.65 -24.38
N THR A 433 -15.23 45.71 -23.08
CA THR A 433 -14.32 45.27 -22.00
C THR A 433 -14.41 43.75 -21.74
N ASP A 434 -15.61 43.23 -21.64
CA ASP A 434 -15.87 41.79 -21.40
C ASP A 434 -17.32 41.47 -21.83
N PRO A 435 -17.53 40.89 -23.02
CA PRO A 435 -18.86 40.51 -23.51
C PRO A 435 -19.62 39.56 -22.57
N GLY A 436 -18.90 38.77 -21.72
CA GLY A 436 -19.51 37.89 -20.76
C GLY A 436 -20.20 38.60 -19.59
N LYS A 437 -19.69 39.75 -19.17
CA LYS A 437 -20.29 40.56 -18.10
C LYS A 437 -21.59 41.20 -18.52
N LEU A 438 -21.78 41.47 -19.82
CA LEU A 438 -23.02 42.08 -20.35
C LEU A 438 -24.26 41.23 -19.95
N TRP A 439 -24.17 39.94 -19.94
CA TRP A 439 -25.26 39.04 -19.56
C TRP A 439 -25.75 39.22 -18.12
N SER A 440 -24.86 39.65 -17.23
CA SER A 440 -25.18 39.91 -15.81
C SER A 440 -25.58 41.35 -15.52
N THR A 441 -25.49 42.26 -16.54
CA THR A 441 -25.87 43.67 -16.39
C THR A 441 -27.36 43.80 -16.11
N ASN A 442 -27.70 44.50 -15.05
CA ASN A 442 -29.09 44.71 -14.64
C ASN A 442 -29.74 45.84 -15.44
N ILE A 443 -30.81 45.51 -16.14
CA ILE A 443 -31.64 46.47 -16.88
C ILE A 443 -33.07 46.40 -16.30
N PHE A 444 -33.51 47.46 -15.62
CA PHE A 444 -34.84 47.55 -15.01
C PHE A 444 -35.18 46.45 -13.97
N GLY A 445 -34.20 46.02 -13.18
CA GLY A 445 -34.41 45.04 -12.12
C GLY A 445 -34.27 43.59 -12.55
N LYS A 446 -33.99 43.32 -13.83
CA LYS A 446 -33.67 41.99 -14.37
C LYS A 446 -32.31 41.99 -15.06
N SER A 447 -31.60 40.90 -15.05
CA SER A 447 -30.37 40.74 -15.83
C SER A 447 -30.69 40.70 -17.34
N LEU A 448 -29.75 41.11 -18.19
CA LEU A 448 -29.92 41.02 -19.65
C LEU A 448 -30.18 39.56 -20.07
N ASN A 449 -29.55 38.60 -19.43
CA ASN A 449 -29.77 37.18 -19.66
C ASN A 449 -31.23 36.78 -19.39
N GLU A 450 -31.84 37.22 -18.30
CA GLU A 450 -33.24 36.94 -17.97
C GLU A 450 -34.18 37.54 -19.01
N LEU A 451 -33.95 38.81 -19.41
CA LEU A 451 -34.76 39.48 -20.38
C LEU A 451 -34.71 38.80 -21.76
N VAL A 452 -33.51 38.46 -22.23
CA VAL A 452 -33.34 37.77 -23.52
C VAL A 452 -33.96 36.36 -23.46
N SER A 453 -33.75 35.62 -22.35
CA SER A 453 -34.36 34.31 -22.17
C SER A 453 -35.88 34.35 -22.18
N GLU A 454 -36.50 35.32 -21.50
CA GLU A 454 -37.95 35.51 -21.53
C GLU A 454 -38.45 35.87 -22.97
N GLY A 455 -37.72 36.72 -23.69
CA GLY A 455 -38.05 37.08 -25.07
C GLY A 455 -37.99 35.89 -26.03
N VAL A 456 -36.96 35.02 -25.90
CA VAL A 456 -36.83 33.78 -26.69
C VAL A 456 -37.94 32.79 -26.32
N GLN A 457 -38.17 32.58 -25.01
CA GLN A 457 -39.23 31.68 -24.55
C GLN A 457 -40.61 32.13 -25.02
N ALA A 458 -40.93 33.43 -24.96
CA ALA A 458 -42.17 33.98 -25.44
C ALA A 458 -42.38 33.66 -26.92
N LYS A 459 -41.39 33.85 -27.78
CA LYS A 459 -41.47 33.49 -29.21
C LYS A 459 -41.69 32.00 -29.46
N LEU A 460 -40.97 31.14 -28.71
CA LEU A 460 -41.10 29.68 -28.85
C LEU A 460 -42.46 29.18 -28.40
N LEU A 461 -42.99 29.70 -27.28
CA LEU A 461 -44.29 29.31 -26.74
C LEU A 461 -45.48 29.83 -27.57
N HIS A 462 -45.29 30.93 -28.30
CA HIS A 462 -46.35 31.56 -29.13
C HIS A 462 -46.53 30.91 -30.52
N MET A 463 -45.80 29.82 -30.83
CA MET A 463 -46.03 29.08 -32.05
C MET A 463 -47.44 28.45 -32.02
N PRO A 464 -48.38 28.88 -32.89
CA PRO A 464 -49.75 28.39 -32.88
C PRO A 464 -49.83 26.85 -33.10
N GLN A 465 -50.77 26.21 -32.46
CA GLN A 465 -50.97 24.75 -32.64
C GLN A 465 -51.20 24.39 -34.11
N GLU A 466 -51.91 25.22 -34.84
CA GLU A 466 -52.12 25.04 -36.27
C GLU A 466 -50.84 25.05 -37.09
N ALA A 467 -49.88 25.89 -36.76
CA ALA A 467 -48.60 25.95 -37.44
C ALA A 467 -47.78 24.66 -37.16
N ARG A 468 -47.81 24.17 -35.91
CA ARG A 468 -47.17 22.88 -35.54
C ARG A 468 -47.75 21.72 -36.31
N ASN A 469 -49.10 21.66 -36.39
CA ASN A 469 -49.79 20.59 -37.11
C ASN A 469 -49.50 20.66 -38.63
N ARG A 470 -49.43 21.85 -39.21
CA ARG A 470 -49.08 22.01 -40.64
C ARG A 470 -47.64 21.59 -40.93
N LEU A 471 -46.73 21.89 -40.07
CA LEU A 471 -45.33 21.43 -40.18
C LEU A 471 -45.24 19.91 -40.13
N GLN A 472 -45.93 19.27 -39.17
CA GLN A 472 -46.00 17.81 -39.06
C GLN A 472 -46.58 17.15 -40.32
N LEU A 473 -47.75 17.59 -40.77
CA LEU A 473 -48.40 17.06 -41.97
C LEU A 473 -47.54 17.26 -43.23
N THR A 474 -46.86 18.38 -43.34
CA THR A 474 -45.97 18.64 -44.48
C THR A 474 -44.78 17.68 -44.43
N LEU A 475 -44.18 17.42 -43.25
CA LEU A 475 -43.08 16.50 -43.08
C LEU A 475 -43.51 15.08 -43.42
N GLU A 476 -44.67 14.62 -42.90
CA GLU A 476 -45.26 13.30 -43.20
C GLU A 476 -45.46 13.12 -44.73
N ARG A 477 -45.95 14.12 -45.41
CA ARG A 477 -46.16 14.10 -46.87
C ARG A 477 -44.85 13.99 -47.63
N ILE A 478 -43.83 14.78 -47.25
CA ILE A 478 -42.49 14.76 -47.84
C ILE A 478 -41.90 13.38 -47.74
N ILE A 479 -42.03 12.73 -46.57
CA ILE A 479 -41.41 11.42 -46.30
C ILE A 479 -42.16 10.30 -47.05
N ASN A 480 -43.51 10.32 -47.08
CA ASN A 480 -44.31 9.21 -47.62
C ASN A 480 -44.45 9.31 -49.13
N GLU A 481 -44.61 10.52 -49.70
CA GLU A 481 -44.89 10.75 -51.13
C GLU A 481 -43.67 11.12 -51.95
N GLY A 482 -42.56 11.52 -51.25
CA GLY A 482 -41.36 12.08 -51.86
C GLY A 482 -41.58 13.56 -52.25
N CYS A 483 -40.52 14.25 -52.63
CA CYS A 483 -40.57 15.67 -53.01
C CYS A 483 -39.66 15.93 -54.20
N ASP A 484 -40.28 16.05 -55.39
CA ASP A 484 -39.59 16.37 -56.64
C ASP A 484 -39.59 17.87 -57.00
N GLY A 485 -39.94 18.77 -56.05
CA GLY A 485 -40.09 20.16 -56.34
C GLY A 485 -39.99 21.10 -55.13
N LEU A 486 -40.38 22.36 -55.36
CA LEU A 486 -40.37 23.40 -54.35
C LEU A 486 -41.38 23.16 -53.23
N ILE A 487 -40.93 23.07 -51.99
CA ILE A 487 -41.80 22.93 -50.84
C ILE A 487 -42.24 24.32 -50.39
N CYS A 488 -43.53 24.61 -50.46
CA CYS A 488 -44.11 25.84 -49.93
C CYS A 488 -44.93 25.48 -48.67
N ILE A 489 -44.51 25.95 -47.52
CA ILE A 489 -45.23 25.84 -46.25
C ILE A 489 -45.97 27.14 -46.02
N LEU A 490 -47.27 27.19 -46.23
CA LEU A 490 -48.12 28.30 -45.84
C LEU A 490 -48.54 28.12 -44.38
N LEU A 491 -47.93 28.93 -43.50
CA LEU A 491 -48.23 28.97 -42.06
C LEU A 491 -49.45 29.80 -41.76
#